data_83dc2b58d128820e07d9c05150a3c10f
#
_entry.id   83dc2b58d128820e07d9c05150a3c10f
#
_cell.length_a   1.000
_cell.length_b   1.000
_cell.length_c   1.000
_cell.angle_alpha   90.00
_cell.angle_beta   90.00
_cell.angle_gamma   90.00
#
_symmetry.space_group_name_H-M   'P 1'
#
loop_
_entity.id
_entity.type
_entity.pdbx_description
1 polymer ?
#
loop_
_entity_poly.entity_id
_entity_poly.type
_entity_poly.pdbx_seq_one_letter_code
_entity_poly.pdbx_strand_id
1 'polypeptide(L)'
;NGTKTEVSYDAEDHITKIVNTCGSCGKVISTYEYKYNDQGYVVGETATELEAGTRKTPSWEDWYNWGDTQKETDKADCEHQEKEIQTTRTYEYDDNWELTRCTEKAEGGKKTVHNYTYDKIGNRTSYEKIEDGVSKAKYNYKYNDSNQLIKRTNAKIWGDPGTTYSYDKDGNLIQECDKTNSADPVTYEYTAENRLAVVKQGGTVLMAAMYDGDNNRVFE
;
A
#
# COMPACT_ATOMS: atom_id res chain seq x y z
N ASN A 1 -7.76 -22.03 -8.09
CA ASN A 1 -7.36 -21.46 -6.79
C ASN A 1 -8.58 -20.80 -6.14
N GLY A 2 -9.35 -21.51 -5.35
CA GLY A 2 -10.50 -20.95 -4.67
C GLY A 2 -10.11 -20.44 -3.28
N THR A 3 -10.19 -19.14 -3.03
CA THR A 3 -10.27 -18.59 -1.67
C THR A 3 -11.74 -18.30 -1.38
N LYS A 4 -12.23 -18.76 -0.24
CA LYS A 4 -13.56 -18.41 0.26
C LYS A 4 -13.39 -17.24 1.24
N THR A 5 -14.15 -16.17 1.05
CA THR A 5 -14.18 -15.02 1.93
C THR A 5 -15.55 -14.96 2.62
N GLU A 6 -15.54 -14.86 3.94
CA GLU A 6 -16.73 -14.62 4.76
C GLU A 6 -16.59 -13.25 5.42
N VAL A 7 -17.67 -12.46 5.40
CA VAL A 7 -17.71 -11.10 5.96
C VAL A 7 -18.84 -11.03 6.97
N SER A 8 -18.53 -10.46 8.15
CA SER A 8 -19.52 -10.21 9.22
C SER A 8 -19.71 -8.70 9.40
N TYR A 9 -20.91 -8.30 9.78
CA TYR A 9 -21.30 -6.90 9.95
C TYR A 9 -21.89 -6.69 11.35
N ASP A 10 -21.89 -5.45 11.83
CA ASP A 10 -22.66 -5.01 13.00
C ASP A 10 -24.08 -4.57 12.62
N ALA A 11 -24.78 -3.96 13.57
CA ALA A 11 -26.17 -3.50 13.37
C ALA A 11 -26.27 -2.23 12.50
N GLU A 12 -25.15 -1.51 12.32
CA GLU A 12 -25.02 -0.33 11.48
C GLU A 12 -24.40 -0.63 10.10
N ASP A 13 -24.32 -1.93 9.72
CA ASP A 13 -23.72 -2.43 8.46
C ASP A 13 -22.21 -2.16 8.31
N HIS A 14 -21.47 -1.92 9.39
CA HIS A 14 -20.02 -1.85 9.35
C HIS A 14 -19.42 -3.27 9.35
N ILE A 15 -18.35 -3.48 8.56
CA ILE A 15 -17.63 -4.76 8.53
C ILE A 15 -16.89 -4.97 9.86
N THR A 16 -17.29 -5.94 10.66
CA THR A 16 -16.62 -6.25 11.94
C THR A 16 -15.56 -7.33 11.78
N LYS A 17 -15.72 -8.22 10.79
CA LYS A 17 -14.77 -9.33 10.58
C LYS A 17 -14.74 -9.78 9.12
N ILE A 18 -13.54 -10.09 8.62
CA ILE A 18 -13.32 -10.76 7.34
C ILE A 18 -12.50 -12.02 7.61
N VAL A 19 -12.94 -13.18 7.11
CA VAL A 19 -12.21 -14.45 7.19
C VAL A 19 -11.95 -14.96 5.78
N ASN A 20 -10.69 -15.18 5.45
CA ASN A 20 -10.27 -15.79 4.21
C ASN A 20 -9.84 -17.24 4.47
N THR A 21 -10.42 -18.17 3.73
CA THR A 21 -10.19 -19.60 3.89
C THR A 21 -9.71 -20.19 2.58
N CYS A 22 -8.73 -21.08 2.61
CA CYS A 22 -8.30 -21.85 1.45
C CYS A 22 -9.45 -22.75 0.97
N GLY A 23 -9.86 -22.59 -0.28
CA GLY A 23 -10.97 -23.35 -0.86
C GLY A 23 -10.69 -24.84 -1.05
N SER A 24 -9.41 -25.23 -1.16
CA SER A 24 -9.00 -26.62 -1.36
C SER A 24 -8.83 -27.41 -0.05
N CYS A 25 -8.34 -26.76 1.03
CA CYS A 25 -8.06 -27.44 2.30
C CYS A 25 -8.93 -26.98 3.48
N GLY A 26 -9.72 -25.92 3.33
CA GLY A 26 -10.57 -25.37 4.38
C GLY A 26 -9.80 -24.64 5.51
N LYS A 27 -8.49 -24.46 5.40
CA LYS A 27 -7.68 -23.78 6.41
C LYS A 27 -7.87 -22.25 6.32
N VAL A 28 -7.99 -21.57 7.45
CA VAL A 28 -8.02 -20.09 7.51
C VAL A 28 -6.65 -19.56 7.10
N ILE A 29 -6.63 -18.64 6.12
CA ILE A 29 -5.43 -17.98 5.59
C ILE A 29 -5.19 -16.66 6.32
N SER A 30 -6.27 -15.89 6.53
CA SER A 30 -6.22 -14.62 7.23
C SER A 30 -7.54 -14.27 7.87
N THR A 31 -7.46 -13.50 8.95
CA THR A 31 -8.62 -12.93 9.64
C THR A 31 -8.34 -11.46 9.91
N TYR A 32 -9.31 -10.60 9.63
CA TYR A 32 -9.28 -9.17 9.93
C TYR A 32 -10.47 -8.83 10.81
N GLU A 33 -10.23 -8.19 11.94
CA GLU A 33 -11.25 -7.74 12.87
C GLU A 33 -11.16 -6.23 13.06
N TYR A 34 -12.29 -5.53 12.97
CA TYR A 34 -12.36 -4.07 13.02
C TYR A 34 -13.16 -3.59 14.21
N LYS A 35 -12.78 -2.42 14.75
CA LYS A 35 -13.49 -1.69 15.79
C LYS A 35 -13.76 -0.28 15.31
N TYR A 36 -14.94 0.21 15.58
CA TYR A 36 -15.42 1.53 15.16
C TYR A 36 -15.68 2.42 16.38
N ASN A 37 -15.62 3.72 16.18
CA ASN A 37 -16.17 4.69 17.13
C ASN A 37 -17.65 4.93 16.84
N ASP A 38 -18.29 5.78 17.68
CA ASP A 38 -19.72 6.10 17.56
C ASP A 38 -20.10 6.84 16.25
N GLN A 39 -19.11 7.31 15.49
CA GLN A 39 -19.29 7.97 14.19
C GLN A 39 -19.00 7.05 12.99
N GLY A 40 -18.69 5.77 13.23
CA GLY A 40 -18.43 4.79 12.19
C GLY A 40 -16.99 4.80 11.62
N TYR A 41 -16.05 5.52 12.24
CA TYR A 41 -14.65 5.47 11.82
C TYR A 41 -13.91 4.28 12.46
N VAL A 42 -13.06 3.61 11.71
CA VAL A 42 -12.23 2.52 12.22
C VAL A 42 -11.21 3.07 13.22
N VAL A 43 -11.28 2.63 14.48
CA VAL A 43 -10.32 3.00 15.54
C VAL A 43 -9.38 1.87 15.92
N GLY A 44 -9.66 0.66 15.46
CA GLY A 44 -8.80 -0.51 15.69
C GLY A 44 -8.97 -1.58 14.64
N GLU A 45 -7.88 -2.27 14.37
CA GLU A 45 -7.81 -3.43 13.48
C GLU A 45 -6.92 -4.49 14.12
N THR A 46 -7.33 -5.75 14.03
CA THR A 46 -6.49 -6.90 14.32
C THR A 46 -6.45 -7.79 13.09
N ALA A 47 -5.28 -7.92 12.48
CA ALA A 47 -5.02 -8.84 11.38
C ALA A 47 -4.26 -10.06 11.90
N THR A 48 -4.76 -11.27 11.60
CA THR A 48 -4.06 -12.53 11.82
C THR A 48 -3.86 -13.18 10.47
N GLU A 49 -2.62 -13.41 10.08
CA GLU A 49 -2.25 -13.91 8.76
C GLU A 49 -1.27 -15.06 8.91
N LEU A 50 -1.36 -16.06 8.01
CA LEU A 50 -0.33 -17.07 7.93
C LEU A 50 0.93 -16.46 7.31
N GLU A 51 2.10 -16.74 7.90
CA GLU A 51 3.38 -16.34 7.35
C GLU A 51 3.50 -16.92 5.91
N ALA A 52 3.81 -16.06 4.94
CA ALA A 52 4.01 -16.51 3.58
C ALA A 52 5.20 -17.47 3.53
N GLY A 53 4.94 -18.74 3.30
CA GLY A 53 5.99 -19.74 3.12
C GLY A 53 6.87 -19.36 1.94
N THR A 54 8.19 -19.37 2.13
CA THR A 54 9.10 -19.42 1.00
C THR A 54 8.82 -20.73 0.26
N ARG A 55 8.25 -20.64 -0.96
CA ARG A 55 8.19 -21.81 -1.84
C ARG A 55 9.62 -22.35 -1.95
N LYS A 56 9.87 -23.54 -1.38
CA LYS A 56 11.08 -24.27 -1.75
C LYS A 56 11.02 -24.46 -3.25
N THR A 57 11.92 -23.83 -3.98
CA THR A 57 12.14 -24.25 -5.37
C THR A 57 12.48 -25.73 -5.30
N PRO A 58 11.78 -26.60 -6.08
CA PRO A 58 12.10 -28.03 -6.10
C PRO A 58 13.60 -28.18 -6.33
N SER A 59 14.27 -29.00 -5.52
CA SER A 59 15.66 -29.34 -5.75
C SER A 59 15.76 -30.21 -7.01
N TRP A 60 16.93 -30.26 -7.64
CA TRP A 60 17.14 -31.14 -8.79
C TRP A 60 16.87 -32.63 -8.44
N GLU A 61 16.96 -33.01 -7.18
CA GLU A 61 16.65 -34.35 -6.65
C GLU A 61 15.14 -34.62 -6.69
N ASP A 62 14.28 -33.61 -6.53
CA ASP A 62 12.83 -33.74 -6.64
C ASP A 62 12.39 -34.03 -8.08
N TRP A 63 13.16 -33.59 -9.08
CA TRP A 63 12.92 -33.89 -10.50
C TRP A 63 13.29 -35.34 -10.88
N TYR A 64 14.24 -35.95 -10.20
CA TYR A 64 14.70 -37.33 -10.50
C TYR A 64 13.69 -38.39 -9.98
N ASN A 65 12.95 -38.10 -8.95
CA ASN A 65 11.98 -39.00 -8.33
C ASN A 65 10.56 -38.86 -8.90
N TRP A 66 10.35 -38.05 -9.94
CA TRP A 66 9.02 -37.79 -10.53
C TRP A 66 8.47 -38.94 -11.38
N GLY A 67 9.18 -40.04 -11.50
CA GLY A 67 8.80 -41.19 -12.37
C GLY A 67 7.86 -42.24 -11.75
N ASP A 68 7.66 -42.28 -10.43
CA ASP A 68 7.05 -43.47 -9.81
C ASP A 68 5.85 -43.20 -8.85
N THR A 69 5.34 -41.99 -8.75
CA THR A 69 4.16 -41.72 -7.90
C THR A 69 3.07 -40.89 -8.60
N GLN A 70 2.55 -41.43 -9.69
CA GLN A 70 1.33 -40.96 -10.37
C GLN A 70 0.08 -41.53 -9.72
N LYS A 71 -0.13 -41.37 -8.43
CA LYS A 71 -1.43 -41.83 -7.83
C LYS A 71 -1.91 -41.09 -6.58
N GLU A 72 -1.39 -39.94 -6.19
CA GLU A 72 -2.00 -39.15 -5.07
C GLU A 72 -1.84 -37.63 -5.19
N THR A 73 -1.94 -37.04 -6.39
CA THR A 73 -1.70 -35.60 -6.60
C THR A 73 -2.96 -34.75 -6.79
N ASP A 74 -4.12 -35.18 -6.31
CA ASP A 74 -5.35 -34.37 -6.34
C ASP A 74 -5.68 -33.65 -5.01
N LYS A 75 -4.85 -33.81 -3.99
CA LYS A 75 -4.80 -32.85 -2.87
C LYS A 75 -3.63 -31.93 -3.15
N ALA A 76 -3.91 -30.82 -3.86
CA ALA A 76 -2.96 -29.73 -3.97
C ALA A 76 -2.42 -29.45 -2.57
N ASP A 77 -1.10 -29.66 -2.38
CA ASP A 77 -0.40 -29.43 -1.12
C ASP A 77 -0.59 -27.96 -0.74
N CYS A 78 -1.62 -27.71 0.05
CA CYS A 78 -1.75 -26.46 0.79
C CYS A 78 -0.74 -26.51 1.93
N GLU A 79 0.56 -26.47 1.62
CA GLU A 79 1.61 -26.21 2.59
C GLU A 79 1.50 -24.76 3.06
N HIS A 80 0.46 -24.47 3.84
CA HIS A 80 0.42 -23.26 4.64
C HIS A 80 1.35 -23.46 5.82
N GLN A 81 2.35 -22.59 5.95
CA GLN A 81 3.20 -22.60 7.16
C GLN A 81 2.29 -22.43 8.40
N GLU A 82 2.64 -23.11 9.48
CA GLU A 82 1.80 -23.14 10.69
C GLU A 82 1.92 -21.88 11.54
N LYS A 83 2.81 -20.96 11.19
CA LYS A 83 3.04 -19.75 11.96
C LYS A 83 2.07 -18.65 11.57
N GLU A 84 1.21 -18.29 12.47
CA GLU A 84 0.35 -17.12 12.38
C GLU A 84 1.12 -15.88 12.86
N ILE A 85 0.92 -14.77 12.18
CA ILE A 85 1.42 -13.45 12.58
C ILE A 85 0.20 -12.60 12.88
N GLN A 86 0.11 -12.13 14.12
CA GLN A 86 -0.90 -11.17 14.51
C GLN A 86 -0.34 -9.75 14.49
N THR A 87 -1.04 -8.85 13.81
CA THR A 87 -0.73 -7.42 13.77
C THR A 87 -1.94 -6.63 14.26
N THR A 88 -1.71 -5.76 15.24
CA THR A 88 -2.74 -4.83 15.72
C THR A 88 -2.44 -3.42 15.23
N ARG A 89 -3.49 -2.69 14.78
CA ARG A 89 -3.44 -1.29 14.41
C ARG A 89 -4.46 -0.51 15.21
N THR A 90 -4.08 0.70 15.64
CA THR A 90 -5.00 1.67 16.26
C THR A 90 -4.90 2.98 15.51
N TYR A 91 -6.04 3.66 15.36
CA TYR A 91 -6.17 4.88 14.59
C TYR A 91 -6.73 6.00 15.45
N GLU A 92 -6.14 7.20 15.37
CA GLU A 92 -6.57 8.40 16.07
C GLU A 92 -6.88 9.48 15.03
N TYR A 93 -7.97 10.22 15.26
CA TYR A 93 -8.47 11.26 14.35
C TYR A 93 -8.55 12.59 15.11
N ASP A 94 -8.51 13.69 14.39
CA ASP A 94 -8.81 15.02 14.92
C ASP A 94 -10.32 15.34 14.87
N ASP A 95 -10.68 16.56 15.24
CA ASP A 95 -12.09 17.03 15.25
C ASP A 95 -12.69 17.15 13.83
N ASN A 96 -11.86 17.14 12.77
CA ASN A 96 -12.28 17.14 11.37
C ASN A 96 -12.32 15.73 10.78
N TRP A 97 -12.11 14.69 11.60
CA TRP A 97 -12.03 13.28 11.21
C TRP A 97 -10.86 12.95 10.27
N GLU A 98 -9.79 13.75 10.32
CA GLU A 98 -8.56 13.48 9.62
C GLU A 98 -7.68 12.53 10.46
N LEU A 99 -7.11 11.49 9.84
CA LEU A 99 -6.26 10.52 10.52
C LEU A 99 -4.95 11.18 10.99
N THR A 100 -4.81 11.44 12.29
CA THR A 100 -3.61 12.07 12.85
C THR A 100 -2.55 11.07 13.27
N ARG A 101 -2.97 9.83 13.59
CA ARG A 101 -2.04 8.80 14.03
C ARG A 101 -2.51 7.39 13.70
N CYS A 102 -1.57 6.56 13.24
CA CYS A 102 -1.73 5.12 13.17
C CYS A 102 -0.60 4.47 13.97
N THR A 103 -0.94 3.57 14.90
CA THR A 103 0.03 2.75 15.62
C THR A 103 -0.13 1.30 15.20
N GLU A 104 0.93 0.71 14.71
CA GLU A 104 1.00 -0.70 14.30
C GLU A 104 1.93 -1.47 15.24
N LYS A 105 1.52 -2.67 15.63
CA LYS A 105 2.33 -3.59 16.41
C LYS A 105 2.08 -5.02 15.95
N ALA A 106 3.10 -5.65 15.37
CA ALA A 106 3.11 -7.08 15.11
C ALA A 106 3.51 -7.85 16.36
N GLU A 107 2.98 -9.06 16.55
CA GLU A 107 3.36 -9.93 17.66
C GLU A 107 4.85 -10.26 17.58
N GLY A 108 5.59 -10.02 18.69
CA GLY A 108 7.05 -10.16 18.75
C GLY A 108 7.84 -9.18 17.86
N GLY A 109 7.15 -8.29 17.14
CA GLY A 109 7.71 -7.32 16.22
C GLY A 109 7.88 -5.92 16.79
N LYS A 110 8.36 -5.02 15.96
CA LYS A 110 8.54 -3.61 16.30
C LYS A 110 7.21 -2.87 16.37
N LYS A 111 7.16 -1.88 17.26
CA LYS A 111 6.08 -0.89 17.26
C LYS A 111 6.39 0.20 16.24
N THR A 112 5.51 0.38 15.26
CA THR A 112 5.58 1.44 14.27
C THR A 112 4.47 2.45 14.55
N VAL A 113 4.81 3.75 14.54
CA VAL A 113 3.87 4.86 14.66
C VAL A 113 4.01 5.75 13.45
N HIS A 114 2.88 6.07 12.83
CA HIS A 114 2.74 7.02 11.74
C HIS A 114 1.97 8.23 12.25
N ASN A 115 2.56 9.42 12.20
CA ASN A 115 1.92 10.68 12.57
C ASN A 115 1.69 11.52 11.31
N TYR A 116 0.56 12.19 11.26
CA TYR A 116 0.14 13.04 10.15
C TYR A 116 -0.35 14.39 10.69
N THR A 117 -0.15 15.46 9.93
CA THR A 117 -0.76 16.76 10.18
C THR A 117 -1.35 17.29 8.89
N TYR A 118 -2.37 18.12 9.00
CA TYR A 118 -3.12 18.67 7.87
C TYR A 118 -3.23 20.18 7.96
N ASP A 119 -3.53 20.82 6.86
CA ASP A 119 -3.95 22.23 6.83
C ASP A 119 -5.48 22.33 6.99
N LYS A 120 -5.99 23.55 6.97
CA LYS A 120 -7.43 23.81 7.21
C LYS A 120 -8.39 23.26 6.14
N ILE A 121 -7.87 22.78 5.03
CA ILE A 121 -8.63 22.26 3.90
C ILE A 121 -8.33 20.78 3.62
N GLY A 122 -7.64 20.09 4.55
CA GLY A 122 -7.40 18.65 4.51
C GLY A 122 -6.15 18.22 3.75
N ASN A 123 -5.30 19.12 3.29
CA ASN A 123 -4.02 18.72 2.68
C ASN A 123 -3.03 18.28 3.76
N ARG A 124 -2.41 17.11 3.60
CA ARG A 124 -1.41 16.62 4.56
C ARG A 124 -0.14 17.46 4.53
N THR A 125 0.14 18.18 5.62
CA THR A 125 1.32 19.07 5.73
C THR A 125 2.56 18.38 6.26
N SER A 126 2.41 17.30 7.05
CA SER A 126 3.56 16.49 7.47
C SER A 126 3.23 15.00 7.58
N TYR A 127 4.28 14.20 7.56
CA TYR A 127 4.28 12.77 7.86
C TYR A 127 5.52 12.40 8.62
N GLU A 128 5.39 11.59 9.68
CA GLU A 128 6.51 11.02 10.40
C GLU A 128 6.29 9.53 10.68
N LYS A 129 7.30 8.69 10.39
CA LYS A 129 7.35 7.28 10.76
C LYS A 129 8.34 7.09 11.89
N ILE A 130 7.88 6.49 12.98
CA ILE A 130 8.67 6.18 14.17
C ILE A 130 8.63 4.65 14.38
N GLU A 131 9.80 4.02 14.50
CA GLU A 131 9.94 2.60 14.84
C GLU A 131 10.66 2.48 16.18
N ASP A 132 10.04 1.80 17.16
CA ASP A 132 10.55 1.63 18.52
C ASP A 132 11.07 2.94 19.16
N GLY A 133 10.31 4.04 18.96
CA GLY A 133 10.66 5.37 19.47
C GLY A 133 11.69 6.14 18.66
N VAL A 134 12.20 5.57 17.56
CA VAL A 134 13.19 6.22 16.69
C VAL A 134 12.52 6.71 15.40
N SER A 135 12.59 8.03 15.12
CA SER A 135 12.12 8.60 13.86
C SER A 135 12.91 8.04 12.68
N LYS A 136 12.27 7.31 11.79
CA LYS A 136 12.88 6.70 10.58
C LYS A 136 12.71 7.59 9.35
N ALA A 137 11.55 8.21 9.20
CA ALA A 137 11.26 9.11 8.10
C ALA A 137 10.44 10.31 8.62
N LYS A 138 10.69 11.48 8.06
CA LYS A 138 9.90 12.69 8.33
C LYS A 138 9.89 13.58 7.10
N TYR A 139 8.70 13.91 6.62
CA TYR A 139 8.49 14.71 5.43
C TYR A 139 7.57 15.89 5.70
N ASN A 140 7.84 17.02 5.05
CA ASN A 140 6.92 18.15 4.98
C ASN A 140 6.44 18.31 3.53
N TYR A 141 5.21 18.77 3.37
CA TYR A 141 4.53 18.95 2.09
C TYR A 141 4.06 20.38 1.93
N LYS A 142 4.11 20.89 0.70
CA LYS A 142 3.59 22.22 0.34
C LYS A 142 2.68 22.10 -0.86
N TYR A 143 1.60 22.84 -0.83
CA TYR A 143 0.57 22.86 -1.86
C TYR A 143 0.44 24.25 -2.45
N ASN A 144 -0.08 24.35 -3.67
CA ASN A 144 -0.49 25.62 -4.29
C ASN A 144 -1.96 25.91 -3.97
N ASP A 145 -2.46 27.06 -4.47
CA ASP A 145 -3.85 27.50 -4.25
C ASP A 145 -4.91 26.59 -4.90
N SER A 146 -4.48 25.67 -5.77
CA SER A 146 -5.33 24.63 -6.38
C SER A 146 -5.24 23.29 -5.65
N ASN A 147 -4.68 23.25 -4.44
CA ASN A 147 -4.49 22.05 -3.62
C ASN A 147 -3.59 20.97 -4.26
N GLN A 148 -2.73 21.37 -5.20
CA GLN A 148 -1.78 20.47 -5.83
C GLN A 148 -0.46 20.49 -5.04
N LEU A 149 0.11 19.30 -4.78
CA LEU A 149 1.39 19.15 -4.09
C LEU A 149 2.52 19.72 -4.96
N ILE A 150 3.14 20.82 -4.55
CA ILE A 150 4.24 21.45 -5.30
C ILE A 150 5.61 21.11 -4.76
N LYS A 151 5.73 20.67 -3.50
CA LYS A 151 7.01 20.32 -2.90
C LYS A 151 6.88 19.33 -1.75
N ARG A 152 7.79 18.35 -1.70
CA ARG A 152 8.05 17.47 -0.57
C ARG A 152 9.50 17.62 -0.11
N THR A 153 9.75 17.76 1.19
CA THR A 153 11.10 17.83 1.78
C THR A 153 11.28 16.77 2.86
N ASN A 154 12.50 16.25 3.00
CA ASN A 154 12.86 15.39 4.12
C ASN A 154 13.24 16.26 5.32
N ALA A 155 12.37 16.37 6.31
CA ALA A 155 12.56 17.22 7.49
C ALA A 155 13.68 16.71 8.43
N LYS A 156 14.27 15.55 8.19
CA LYS A 156 15.45 15.04 8.91
C LYS A 156 16.77 15.53 8.32
N ILE A 157 16.74 16.14 7.15
CA ILE A 157 17.93 16.65 6.46
C ILE A 157 17.86 18.18 6.47
N TRP A 158 18.82 18.82 7.15
CA TRP A 158 18.88 20.28 7.18
C TRP A 158 19.18 20.83 5.78
N GLY A 159 18.38 21.78 5.33
CA GLY A 159 18.56 22.39 4.00
C GLY A 159 18.16 21.48 2.84
N ASP A 160 17.42 20.38 3.08
CA ASP A 160 16.95 19.50 2.02
C ASP A 160 16.22 20.29 0.92
N PRO A 161 16.72 20.27 -0.34
CA PRO A 161 16.06 20.96 -1.44
C PRO A 161 14.73 20.27 -1.82
N GLY A 162 14.59 18.98 -1.53
CA GLY A 162 13.38 18.17 -1.71
C GLY A 162 13.04 17.86 -3.16
N THR A 163 11.87 17.25 -3.32
CA THR A 163 11.25 16.96 -4.62
C THR A 163 10.22 18.03 -4.95
N THR A 164 10.23 18.54 -6.18
CA THR A 164 9.26 19.52 -6.70
C THR A 164 8.38 18.90 -7.77
N TYR A 165 7.14 19.37 -7.84
CA TYR A 165 6.09 18.86 -8.75
C TYR A 165 5.53 20.01 -9.57
N SER A 166 5.28 19.80 -10.85
CA SER A 166 4.70 20.77 -11.77
C SER A 166 3.50 20.18 -12.48
N TYR A 167 2.51 21.02 -12.77
CA TYR A 167 1.24 20.61 -13.33
C TYR A 167 0.91 21.44 -14.59
N ASP A 168 0.14 20.86 -15.49
CA ASP A 168 -0.46 21.58 -16.61
C ASP A 168 -1.72 22.36 -16.17
N LYS A 169 -2.41 22.98 -17.13
CA LYS A 169 -3.62 23.77 -16.86
C LYS A 169 -4.84 22.90 -16.51
N ASP A 170 -4.80 21.64 -16.90
CA ASP A 170 -5.87 20.67 -16.64
C ASP A 170 -5.66 19.93 -15.30
N GLY A 171 -4.54 20.23 -14.60
CA GLY A 171 -4.21 19.67 -13.31
C GLY A 171 -3.41 18.37 -13.38
N ASN A 172 -2.97 17.94 -14.54
CA ASN A 172 -2.15 16.76 -14.71
C ASN A 172 -0.71 17.04 -14.23
N LEU A 173 -0.11 16.09 -13.49
CA LEU A 173 1.30 16.16 -13.10
C LEU A 173 2.18 15.97 -14.33
N ILE A 174 2.91 17.01 -14.74
CA ILE A 174 3.78 16.97 -15.93
C ILE A 174 5.26 16.74 -15.61
N GLN A 175 5.69 17.04 -14.37
CA GLN A 175 7.08 16.84 -13.97
C GLN A 175 7.21 16.57 -12.46
N GLU A 176 8.07 15.63 -12.11
CA GLU A 176 8.63 15.42 -10.79
C GLU A 176 10.14 15.57 -10.85
N CYS A 177 10.72 16.45 -10.03
CA CYS A 177 12.14 16.69 -9.97
C CYS A 177 12.66 16.53 -8.53
N ASP A 178 13.42 15.46 -8.30
CA ASP A 178 14.12 15.25 -7.03
C ASP A 178 15.42 16.07 -7.03
N LYS A 179 15.43 17.12 -6.24
CA LYS A 179 16.57 18.04 -6.11
C LYS A 179 17.62 17.55 -5.11
N THR A 180 17.40 16.40 -4.48
CA THR A 180 18.36 15.83 -3.51
C THR A 180 19.45 15.01 -4.19
N ASN A 181 19.24 14.63 -5.43
CA ASN A 181 20.19 13.87 -6.24
C ASN A 181 20.37 14.50 -7.62
N SER A 182 21.32 14.01 -8.39
CA SER A 182 21.63 14.48 -9.75
C SER A 182 20.80 13.75 -10.83
N ALA A 183 19.76 13.04 -10.45
CA ALA A 183 18.93 12.32 -11.41
C ALA A 183 18.10 13.30 -12.24
N ASP A 184 17.94 12.97 -13.51
CA ASP A 184 17.06 13.72 -14.41
C ASP A 184 15.60 13.69 -13.92
N PRO A 185 14.84 14.77 -14.15
CA PRO A 185 13.43 14.81 -13.80
C PRO A 185 12.65 13.71 -14.51
N VAL A 186 11.65 13.17 -13.81
CA VAL A 186 10.61 12.37 -14.43
C VAL A 186 9.57 13.30 -15.06
N THR A 187 9.22 13.06 -16.31
CA THR A 187 8.21 13.82 -17.05
C THR A 187 7.07 12.92 -17.48
N TYR A 188 5.87 13.50 -17.54
CA TYR A 188 4.63 12.81 -17.83
C TYR A 188 3.94 13.51 -18.99
N GLU A 189 3.52 12.75 -20.00
CA GLU A 189 2.77 13.23 -21.16
C GLU A 189 1.39 12.60 -21.18
N TYR A 190 0.37 13.38 -21.53
CA TYR A 190 -1.02 12.96 -21.50
C TYR A 190 -1.65 13.05 -22.88
N THR A 191 -2.67 12.23 -23.13
CA THR A 191 -3.53 12.35 -24.29
C THR A 191 -4.44 13.59 -24.18
N ALA A 192 -5.12 13.95 -25.25
CA ALA A 192 -6.10 15.04 -25.23
C ALA A 192 -7.27 14.80 -24.28
N GLU A 193 -7.50 13.55 -23.88
CA GLU A 193 -8.51 13.14 -22.89
C GLU A 193 -7.94 13.02 -21.46
N ASN A 194 -6.78 13.65 -21.19
CA ASN A 194 -6.11 13.64 -19.87
C ASN A 194 -5.72 12.24 -19.37
N ARG A 195 -5.40 11.31 -20.27
CA ARG A 195 -4.90 9.97 -19.91
C ARG A 195 -3.39 9.93 -20.03
N LEU A 196 -2.71 9.36 -19.04
CA LEU A 196 -1.26 9.24 -19.02
C LEU A 196 -0.77 8.38 -20.20
N ALA A 197 -0.07 8.99 -21.14
CA ALA A 197 0.40 8.35 -22.36
C ALA A 197 1.88 7.91 -22.26
N VAL A 198 2.74 8.76 -21.70
CA VAL A 198 4.19 8.47 -21.64
C VAL A 198 4.78 8.95 -20.32
N VAL A 199 5.69 8.16 -19.77
CA VAL A 199 6.56 8.56 -18.67
C VAL A 199 8.01 8.45 -19.12
N LYS A 200 8.79 9.50 -18.90
CA LYS A 200 10.22 9.57 -19.26
C LYS A 200 11.08 10.02 -18.11
N GLN A 201 12.34 9.58 -18.09
CA GLN A 201 13.38 10.14 -17.24
C GLN A 201 14.65 10.32 -18.06
N GLY A 202 15.20 11.54 -18.08
CA GLY A 202 16.41 11.87 -18.85
C GLY A 202 16.31 11.53 -20.34
N GLY A 203 15.12 11.64 -20.93
CA GLY A 203 14.86 11.25 -22.32
C GLY A 203 14.60 9.75 -22.54
N THR A 204 14.84 8.90 -21.55
CA THR A 204 14.51 7.45 -21.62
C THR A 204 13.02 7.26 -21.33
N VAL A 205 12.32 6.54 -22.21
CA VAL A 205 10.93 6.14 -21.98
C VAL A 205 10.92 5.03 -20.93
N LEU A 206 10.22 5.26 -19.82
CA LEU A 206 9.99 4.29 -18.75
C LEU A 206 8.68 3.53 -18.95
N MET A 207 7.67 4.21 -19.52
CA MET A 207 6.36 3.64 -19.79
C MET A 207 5.75 4.37 -20.99
N ALA A 208 5.05 3.64 -21.84
CA ALA A 208 4.19 4.20 -22.88
C ALA A 208 2.87 3.43 -22.90
N ALA A 209 1.73 4.12 -22.85
CA ALA A 209 0.41 3.50 -22.78
C ALA A 209 -0.48 3.93 -23.95
N MET A 210 -1.26 2.99 -24.45
CA MET A 210 -2.33 3.22 -25.43
C MET A 210 -3.67 2.83 -24.85
N TYR A 211 -4.72 3.53 -25.27
CA TYR A 211 -6.08 3.34 -24.77
C TYR A 211 -7.05 3.04 -25.92
N ASP A 212 -8.01 2.17 -25.65
CA ASP A 212 -9.14 1.92 -26.56
C ASP A 212 -10.23 3.01 -26.41
N GLY A 213 -11.30 2.89 -27.21
CA GLY A 213 -12.43 3.80 -27.19
C GLY A 213 -13.23 3.77 -25.87
N ASP A 214 -13.11 2.69 -25.09
CA ASP A 214 -13.78 2.48 -23.80
C ASP A 214 -12.91 2.89 -22.61
N ASN A 215 -11.77 3.57 -22.87
CA ASN A 215 -10.80 4.02 -21.88
C ASN A 215 -10.00 2.91 -21.16
N ASN A 216 -10.01 1.66 -21.66
CA ASN A 216 -9.15 0.62 -21.13
C ASN A 216 -7.73 0.79 -21.69
N ARG A 217 -6.72 0.63 -20.83
CA ARG A 217 -5.33 0.58 -21.25
C ARG A 217 -5.08 -0.75 -21.97
N VAL A 218 -4.78 -0.71 -23.27
CA VAL A 218 -4.62 -1.91 -24.12
C VAL A 218 -3.16 -2.26 -24.40
N PHE A 219 -2.24 -1.32 -24.12
CA PHE A 219 -0.79 -1.51 -24.28
C PHE A 219 -0.04 -0.70 -23.23
N GLU A 220 1.09 -1.27 -22.78
CA GLU A 220 2.04 -0.63 -21.86
C GLU A 220 3.49 -0.93 -22.25
#